data_18a9cba5aff13331b5352491b754b513
#
_entry.id   18a9cba5aff13331b5352491b754b513
#
_cell.length_a   1.000
_cell.length_b   1.000
_cell.length_c   1.000
_cell.angle_alpha   90.00
_cell.angle_beta   90.00
_cell.angle_gamma   90.00
#
_symmetry.space_group_name_H-M   'P 1'
#
loop_
_entity.id
_entity.type
_entity.pdbx_description
1 polymer ?
#
loop_
_entity_poly.entity_id
_entity_poly.type
_entity_poly.pdbx_seq_one_letter_code
_entity_poly.pdbx_strand_id
1 'polypeptide(L)'
;MYYSPYKLINKEAMKKQTIKKYSLNLLSSTAALSLLFLSILPVLFGPATAYAGTIEPRSIQMSASNPGQSSVTYNVTWTPASTTSIGGVVVDFCSNTPIVGATCTAPTGFTTGGTSAAVSGYTNMGTGWTVSSSSTVSTLILNNTTAQTQSTSLPDSVVVTSVTNPTAVGTFYARILTFSTAADANAYSATTTPTSLTGLIDYGGIALSTAAEIDISATVQEALAFCVYVTSCSTTATSVSIPLGHLVNGVTVVDSQAVYASPINFSITTNALNGVAVNLYGGTLTDAAGLTIPPVGSTAEGITVGTAAFGLYLSTLGTGVTATAPYSSLSTCGSGTGVGTGTAACYALNTTTSPDTLSTYGEQIAQMASPENDSISTVTYGVTASPTTPSGVYAATQQLIATGSF
;
A
#
# COMPACT_ATOMS: atom_id res chain seq x y z
N MET A 1 119.31 -41.80 8.18
CA MET A 1 118.09 -41.70 8.85
C MET A 1 118.20 -40.60 9.89
N TYR A 2 117.68 -39.41 9.62
CA TYR A 2 117.77 -38.31 10.57
C TYR A 2 116.38 -37.85 10.87
N TYR A 3 115.99 -37.90 12.12
CA TYR A 3 114.72 -37.26 12.67
C TYR A 3 115.08 -35.91 13.23
N SER A 4 114.40 -34.84 12.77
CA SER A 4 114.48 -33.51 13.32
C SER A 4 113.30 -33.28 14.27
N PRO A 5 113.47 -32.67 15.46
CA PRO A 5 112.38 -32.36 16.38
C PRO A 5 111.77 -31.02 16.04
N TYR A 6 110.52 -31.01 15.71
CA TYR A 6 109.71 -29.78 15.57
C TYR A 6 109.39 -29.18 16.93
N LYS A 7 109.60 -27.89 17.01
CA LYS A 7 109.39 -27.01 18.13
C LYS A 7 107.90 -26.73 18.33
N LEU A 8 107.28 -27.13 19.45
CA LEU A 8 105.93 -26.79 19.86
C LEU A 8 105.87 -25.28 20.16
N ILE A 9 105.26 -24.50 19.30
CA ILE A 9 104.94 -23.10 19.50
C ILE A 9 103.66 -23.05 20.35
N ASN A 10 103.66 -22.28 21.41
CA ASN A 10 102.68 -22.14 22.46
C ASN A 10 101.38 -21.60 21.90
N LYS A 11 100.44 -22.45 21.58
CA LYS A 11 99.06 -22.12 21.09
C LYS A 11 98.22 -21.38 22.07
N GLU A 12 98.55 -21.38 23.38
CA GLU A 12 97.79 -20.79 24.44
C GLU A 12 97.88 -19.25 24.46
N ALA A 13 99.05 -18.67 24.19
CA ALA A 13 99.26 -17.21 24.23
C ALA A 13 98.49 -16.48 23.09
N MET A 14 98.36 -17.11 21.88
CA MET A 14 97.61 -16.54 20.76
C MET A 14 96.13 -16.60 20.95
N LYS A 15 95.59 -17.62 21.66
CA LYS A 15 94.18 -17.74 21.94
C LYS A 15 93.67 -16.62 22.88
N LYS A 16 94.46 -16.25 23.88
CA LYS A 16 94.08 -15.17 24.85
C LYS A 16 94.14 -13.78 24.19
N GLN A 17 95.04 -13.51 23.26
CA GLN A 17 95.02 -12.18 22.58
C GLN A 17 93.92 -12.05 21.55
N THR A 18 93.55 -13.12 20.85
CA THR A 18 92.49 -13.13 19.88
C THR A 18 91.10 -12.95 20.58
N ILE A 19 90.90 -13.66 21.69
CA ILE A 19 89.64 -13.53 22.47
C ILE A 19 89.47 -12.13 23.04
N LYS A 20 90.53 -11.46 23.53
CA LYS A 20 90.47 -10.09 24.05
C LYS A 20 90.18 -9.05 22.98
N LYS A 21 90.68 -9.26 21.71
CA LYS A 21 90.38 -8.38 20.58
C LYS A 21 88.90 -8.54 20.12
N TYR A 22 88.38 -9.77 20.11
CA TYR A 22 87.02 -10.04 19.72
C TYR A 22 85.97 -9.52 20.79
N SER A 23 86.31 -9.64 22.07
CA SER A 23 85.48 -9.13 23.13
C SER A 23 85.42 -7.61 23.18
N LEU A 24 86.51 -6.89 22.92
CA LEU A 24 86.48 -5.42 22.84
C LEU A 24 85.69 -4.89 21.60
N ASN A 25 85.83 -5.57 20.46
CA ASN A 25 85.06 -5.18 19.25
C ASN A 25 83.58 -5.55 19.33
N LEU A 26 83.23 -6.62 20.06
CA LEU A 26 81.86 -6.97 20.28
C LEU A 26 81.11 -5.94 21.24
N LEU A 27 81.82 -5.47 22.31
CA LEU A 27 81.31 -4.48 23.19
C LEU A 27 81.10 -3.10 22.49
N SER A 28 82.04 -2.74 21.61
CA SER A 28 81.90 -1.47 20.86
C SER A 28 80.87 -1.52 19.78
N SER A 29 80.63 -2.66 19.13
CA SER A 29 79.56 -2.82 18.13
C SER A 29 78.17 -2.91 18.73
N THR A 30 78.02 -3.55 19.87
CA THR A 30 76.75 -3.57 20.58
C THR A 30 76.35 -2.20 21.19
N ALA A 31 77.34 -1.43 21.67
CA ALA A 31 77.07 -0.05 22.14
C ALA A 31 76.74 0.89 20.96
N ALA A 32 77.40 0.75 19.81
CA ALA A 32 77.04 1.53 18.63
C ALA A 32 75.66 1.15 18.04
N LEU A 33 75.30 -0.14 18.06
CA LEU A 33 74.01 -0.63 17.59
C LEU A 33 72.88 -0.18 18.54
N SER A 34 73.10 -0.18 19.86
CA SER A 34 72.12 0.31 20.84
C SER A 34 71.90 1.82 20.75
N LEU A 35 72.94 2.60 20.48
CA LEU A 35 72.84 4.06 20.25
C LEU A 35 72.10 4.35 18.91
N LEU A 36 72.34 3.55 17.89
CA LEU A 36 71.62 3.66 16.61
C LEU A 36 70.10 3.34 16.78
N PHE A 37 69.77 2.28 17.56
CA PHE A 37 68.42 1.93 17.89
C PHE A 37 67.70 3.02 18.73
N LEU A 38 68.40 3.62 19.69
CA LEU A 38 67.84 4.70 20.51
C LEU A 38 67.60 5.99 19.72
N SER A 39 68.36 6.26 18.66
CA SER A 39 68.17 7.43 17.82
C SER A 39 67.06 7.26 16.76
N ILE A 40 66.73 6.02 16.42
CA ILE A 40 65.62 5.69 15.49
C ILE A 40 64.26 5.51 16.21
N LEU A 41 64.29 5.18 17.52
CA LEU A 41 63.09 4.98 18.34
C LEU A 41 62.12 6.17 18.31
N PRO A 42 62.52 7.45 18.42
CA PRO A 42 61.60 8.57 18.29
C PRO A 42 60.98 8.74 16.93
N VAL A 43 61.63 8.25 15.86
CA VAL A 43 61.10 8.32 14.49
C VAL A 43 60.08 7.19 14.25
N LEU A 44 60.26 6.04 14.90
CA LEU A 44 59.34 4.89 14.80
C LEU A 44 58.13 5.06 15.76
N PHE A 45 58.29 5.77 16.84
CA PHE A 45 57.23 6.12 17.80
C PHE A 45 56.97 7.62 17.84
N GLY A 46 57.16 8.30 16.69
CA GLY A 46 56.65 9.69 16.55
C GLY A 46 55.16 9.74 16.97
N PRO A 47 54.68 10.86 17.50
CA PRO A 47 53.32 10.96 17.90
C PRO A 47 52.47 10.52 16.69
N ALA A 48 51.73 9.42 16.83
CA ALA A 48 50.73 9.04 15.83
C ALA A 48 49.78 10.24 15.75
N THR A 49 49.86 11.02 14.69
CA THR A 49 48.86 12.02 14.39
C THR A 49 47.57 11.24 14.34
N ALA A 50 46.70 11.47 15.33
CA ALA A 50 45.36 10.90 15.31
C ALA A 50 44.64 11.51 14.11
N TYR A 51 44.62 10.81 13.00
CA TYR A 51 43.75 11.18 11.88
C TYR A 51 42.31 10.86 12.28
N ALA A 52 41.42 11.80 12.05
CA ALA A 52 39.99 11.60 12.23
C ALA A 52 39.56 10.35 11.44
N GLY A 53 38.80 9.48 12.07
CA GLY A 53 38.34 8.23 11.48
C GLY A 53 37.34 8.43 10.35
N THR A 54 37.29 7.53 9.39
CA THR A 54 36.23 7.52 8.38
C THR A 54 35.04 6.72 8.90
N ILE A 55 33.89 7.37 9.03
CA ILE A 55 32.64 6.76 9.46
C ILE A 55 32.19 5.70 8.44
N GLU A 56 32.01 4.44 8.83
CA GLU A 56 31.51 3.34 7.98
C GLU A 56 30.83 2.24 8.83
N PRO A 57 29.61 1.75 8.46
CA PRO A 57 28.73 2.27 7.43
C PRO A 57 28.03 3.58 7.83
N ARG A 58 27.51 4.30 6.85
CA ARG A 58 26.71 5.50 7.01
C ARG A 58 25.60 5.58 5.98
N SER A 59 24.44 6.11 6.37
CA SER A 59 23.29 6.26 5.47
C SER A 59 22.38 7.40 5.92
N ILE A 60 21.63 7.93 4.97
CA ILE A 60 20.48 8.81 5.25
C ILE A 60 19.29 8.25 4.49
N GLN A 61 18.23 7.90 5.22
CA GLN A 61 16.94 7.51 4.64
C GLN A 61 15.99 8.70 4.64
N MET A 62 15.38 8.98 3.50
CA MET A 62 14.38 10.02 3.34
C MET A 62 13.00 9.36 3.25
N SER A 63 11.98 9.93 3.90
CA SER A 63 10.60 9.43 3.80
C SER A 63 9.94 9.76 2.45
N ALA A 64 10.46 10.74 1.72
CA ALA A 64 10.05 11.10 0.38
C ALA A 64 11.24 11.69 -0.39
N SER A 65 11.30 11.47 -1.71
CA SER A 65 12.37 11.96 -2.58
C SER A 65 11.93 13.06 -3.55
N ASN A 66 10.66 13.49 -3.52
CA ASN A 66 10.14 14.53 -4.41
C ASN A 66 10.87 15.86 -4.22
N PRO A 67 11.23 16.57 -5.31
CA PRO A 67 11.83 17.89 -5.24
C PRO A 67 10.90 18.90 -4.56
N GLY A 68 11.45 19.68 -3.64
CA GLY A 68 10.69 20.70 -2.90
C GLY A 68 9.67 20.16 -1.90
N GLN A 69 9.56 18.85 -1.72
CA GLN A 69 8.67 18.25 -0.74
C GLN A 69 9.01 18.74 0.66
N SER A 70 8.03 19.26 1.37
CA SER A 70 8.12 19.67 2.78
C SER A 70 7.70 18.52 3.70
N SER A 71 8.00 18.66 4.99
CA SER A 71 7.66 17.68 6.03
C SER A 71 8.26 16.29 5.81
N VAL A 72 9.40 16.22 5.13
CA VAL A 72 10.16 14.98 4.94
C VAL A 72 10.91 14.63 6.22
N THR A 73 10.95 13.35 6.54
CA THR A 73 11.76 12.82 7.64
C THR A 73 13.06 12.27 7.10
N TYR A 74 14.17 12.68 7.66
CA TYR A 74 15.50 12.18 7.38
C TYR A 74 15.99 11.36 8.59
N ASN A 75 16.28 10.08 8.38
CA ASN A 75 16.95 9.24 9.38
C ASN A 75 18.43 9.13 9.02
N VAL A 76 19.25 9.87 9.77
CA VAL A 76 20.70 9.92 9.59
C VAL A 76 21.32 8.85 10.48
N THR A 77 22.02 7.89 9.89
CA THR A 77 22.63 6.76 10.62
C THR A 77 24.10 6.64 10.26
N TRP A 78 24.94 6.38 11.26
CA TRP A 78 26.37 6.14 11.06
C TRP A 78 26.93 5.21 12.13
N THR A 79 27.99 4.48 11.81
CA THR A 79 28.76 3.74 12.82
C THR A 79 30.05 4.50 13.11
N PRO A 80 30.31 4.92 14.35
CA PRO A 80 31.53 5.60 14.73
C PRO A 80 32.78 4.77 14.40
N ALA A 81 33.82 5.43 13.91
CA ALA A 81 35.12 4.78 13.64
C ALA A 81 35.97 4.66 14.91
N SER A 82 35.67 5.45 15.94
CA SER A 82 36.38 5.45 17.23
C SER A 82 35.42 5.35 18.40
N THR A 83 35.92 4.91 19.55
CA THR A 83 35.20 4.89 20.84
C THR A 83 35.35 6.18 21.61
N THR A 84 35.95 7.20 21.02
CA THR A 84 36.15 8.51 21.65
C THR A 84 34.82 9.17 21.92
N SER A 85 34.64 9.75 23.12
CA SER A 85 33.43 10.44 23.47
C SER A 85 33.24 11.69 22.60
N ILE A 86 32.00 11.94 22.17
CA ILE A 86 31.62 13.09 21.36
C ILE A 86 30.68 14.02 22.10
N GLY A 87 30.88 15.32 21.93
CA GLY A 87 30.00 16.39 22.45
C GLY A 87 29.31 17.20 21.35
N GLY A 88 29.62 16.92 20.09
CA GLY A 88 29.00 17.58 18.95
C GLY A 88 28.87 16.70 17.70
N VAL A 89 27.79 16.87 16.97
CA VAL A 89 27.55 16.23 15.65
C VAL A 89 27.13 17.30 14.66
N VAL A 90 27.75 17.29 13.48
CA VAL A 90 27.39 18.18 12.37
C VAL A 90 26.90 17.32 11.20
N VAL A 91 25.74 17.68 10.65
CA VAL A 91 25.24 17.15 9.38
C VAL A 91 25.11 18.32 8.42
N ASP A 92 26.01 18.39 7.43
CA ASP A 92 26.14 19.52 6.49
C ASP A 92 25.71 19.08 5.10
N PHE A 93 24.67 19.70 4.53
CA PHE A 93 24.08 19.34 3.24
C PHE A 93 24.59 20.25 2.13
N CYS A 94 25.14 19.64 1.08
CA CYS A 94 25.78 20.32 -0.04
C CYS A 94 25.17 19.88 -1.38
N SER A 95 25.04 20.81 -2.32
CA SER A 95 24.62 20.50 -3.70
C SER A 95 25.78 19.96 -4.56
N ASN A 96 27.04 20.22 -4.18
CA ASN A 96 28.20 20.05 -5.04
C ASN A 96 29.15 18.91 -4.65
N THR A 97 29.32 18.58 -3.37
CA THR A 97 30.34 17.61 -2.97
C THR A 97 30.15 17.04 -1.56
N PRO A 98 30.39 15.73 -1.34
CA PRO A 98 30.41 15.12 0.00
C PRO A 98 31.76 15.27 0.70
N ILE A 99 32.79 15.85 0.07
CA ILE A 99 34.15 15.88 0.57
C ILE A 99 34.29 16.95 1.65
N VAL A 100 34.63 16.55 2.88
CA VAL A 100 34.92 17.47 3.99
C VAL A 100 36.20 18.28 3.66
N GLY A 101 36.14 19.60 3.85
CA GLY A 101 37.21 20.52 3.49
C GLY A 101 37.09 21.13 2.10
N ALA A 102 36.19 20.64 1.26
CA ALA A 102 35.82 21.32 0.01
C ALA A 102 34.65 22.28 0.27
N THR A 103 34.56 23.37 -0.51
CA THR A 103 33.46 24.33 -0.40
C THR A 103 32.11 23.60 -0.53
N CYS A 104 31.22 23.83 0.41
CA CYS A 104 29.85 23.34 0.42
C CYS A 104 28.93 24.45 -0.06
N THR A 105 28.17 24.20 -1.13
CA THR A 105 27.08 25.09 -1.57
C THR A 105 25.75 24.48 -1.09
N ALA A 106 24.97 25.23 -0.34
CA ALA A 106 23.67 24.76 0.13
C ALA A 106 22.75 24.35 -1.03
N PRO A 107 22.05 23.21 -0.97
CA PRO A 107 21.10 22.84 -2.03
C PRO A 107 19.95 23.85 -2.08
N THR A 108 19.58 24.28 -3.27
CA THR A 108 18.52 25.29 -3.47
C THR A 108 17.17 24.80 -2.93
N GLY A 109 16.54 25.58 -2.07
CA GLY A 109 15.24 25.27 -1.46
C GLY A 109 15.29 24.24 -0.33
N PHE A 110 16.44 23.66 -0.05
CA PHE A 110 16.62 22.72 1.06
C PHE A 110 16.59 23.43 2.42
N THR A 111 15.95 22.83 3.40
CA THR A 111 16.07 23.25 4.79
C THR A 111 15.82 22.13 5.79
N THR A 112 16.66 22.07 6.82
CA THR A 112 16.45 21.25 8.04
C THR A 112 15.62 21.98 9.10
N GLY A 113 15.26 23.26 8.86
CA GLY A 113 14.68 24.15 9.87
C GLY A 113 15.72 25.00 10.61
N GLY A 114 17.01 24.82 10.35
CA GLY A 114 18.09 25.59 10.96
C GLY A 114 18.09 25.44 12.51
N THR A 115 18.09 26.57 13.21
CA THR A 115 18.04 26.58 14.71
C THR A 115 16.74 26.03 15.28
N SER A 116 15.69 25.93 14.46
CA SER A 116 14.37 25.37 14.81
C SER A 116 14.18 23.97 14.24
N ALA A 117 15.25 23.27 13.83
CA ALA A 117 15.17 21.92 13.31
C ALA A 117 14.48 20.98 14.31
N ALA A 118 13.48 20.25 13.84
CA ALA A 118 12.76 19.29 14.67
C ALA A 118 13.53 17.97 14.67
N VAL A 119 14.24 17.70 15.75
CA VAL A 119 15.09 16.50 15.90
C VAL A 119 14.50 15.62 16.98
N SER A 120 14.35 14.32 16.67
CA SER A 120 13.83 13.31 17.57
C SER A 120 14.54 11.97 17.32
N GLY A 121 14.36 11.01 18.21
CA GLY A 121 14.84 9.66 18.00
C GLY A 121 16.36 9.51 17.95
N TYR A 122 17.04 9.94 19.02
CA TYR A 122 18.46 9.65 19.20
C TYR A 122 18.65 8.18 19.60
N THR A 123 19.37 7.41 18.79
CA THR A 123 19.66 5.98 19.06
C THR A 123 21.17 5.81 19.27
N ASN A 124 21.55 5.11 20.33
CA ASN A 124 22.92 4.84 20.78
C ASN A 124 23.80 6.07 21.08
N MET A 125 23.28 7.26 20.87
CA MET A 125 23.99 8.53 21.09
C MET A 125 23.96 9.01 22.55
N GLY A 126 23.26 8.34 23.47
CA GLY A 126 23.00 8.81 24.83
C GLY A 126 21.93 9.91 24.88
N THR A 127 21.88 10.63 26.00
CA THR A 127 20.85 11.66 26.28
C THR A 127 21.44 13.05 26.34
N GLY A 128 20.59 14.09 26.26
CA GLY A 128 21.01 15.48 26.45
C GLY A 128 21.40 16.22 25.17
N TRP A 129 21.13 15.67 24.02
CA TRP A 129 21.37 16.33 22.73
C TRP A 129 20.35 17.43 22.45
N THR A 130 20.83 18.55 21.95
CA THR A 130 20.01 19.72 21.56
C THR A 130 20.49 20.28 20.23
N VAL A 131 19.58 20.91 19.49
CA VAL A 131 19.95 21.66 18.27
C VAL A 131 20.69 22.94 18.67
N SER A 132 21.84 23.15 18.04
CA SER A 132 22.66 24.34 18.29
C SER A 132 22.07 25.60 17.67
N SER A 133 22.26 26.75 18.34
CA SER A 133 22.01 28.08 17.77
C SER A 133 22.94 28.44 16.58
N SER A 134 23.99 27.67 16.35
CA SER A 134 24.87 27.80 15.18
C SER A 134 24.39 27.02 13.97
N SER A 135 23.27 26.24 14.06
CA SER A 135 22.69 25.57 12.93
C SER A 135 22.17 26.55 11.88
N THR A 136 22.33 26.19 10.62
CA THR A 136 21.80 26.93 9.47
C THR A 136 20.75 26.09 8.73
N VAL A 137 20.09 26.63 7.74
CA VAL A 137 19.10 25.88 6.94
C VAL A 137 19.67 24.61 6.30
N SER A 138 20.95 24.58 5.96
CA SER A 138 21.64 23.43 5.34
C SER A 138 22.61 22.70 6.24
N THR A 139 22.95 23.25 7.43
CA THR A 139 23.89 22.65 8.37
C THR A 139 23.21 22.45 9.70
N LEU A 140 22.89 21.21 10.05
CA LEU A 140 22.39 20.84 11.37
C LEU A 140 23.55 20.57 12.32
N ILE A 141 23.59 21.26 13.46
CA ILE A 141 24.56 21.05 14.52
C ILE A 141 23.83 20.60 15.78
N LEU A 142 24.23 19.44 16.29
CA LEU A 142 23.72 18.89 17.54
C LEU A 142 24.80 18.99 18.61
N ASN A 143 24.43 19.53 19.75
CA ASN A 143 25.30 19.73 20.89
C ASN A 143 24.88 18.90 22.11
N ASN A 144 25.88 18.35 22.79
CA ASN A 144 25.72 17.78 24.14
C ASN A 144 26.76 18.37 25.06
N THR A 145 26.35 18.93 26.18
CA THR A 145 27.25 19.50 27.18
C THR A 145 28.04 18.43 27.94
N THR A 146 27.55 17.19 27.93
CA THR A 146 28.24 16.03 28.49
C THR A 146 28.61 15.10 27.35
N ALA A 147 29.91 14.98 27.06
CA ALA A 147 30.35 14.13 25.96
C ALA A 147 29.91 12.66 26.16
N GLN A 148 29.38 12.06 25.11
CA GLN A 148 28.82 10.73 25.13
C GLN A 148 29.80 9.72 24.50
N THR A 149 30.04 8.59 25.18
CA THR A 149 30.90 7.52 24.70
C THR A 149 30.29 6.85 23.49
N GLN A 150 31.10 6.59 22.47
CA GLN A 150 30.68 5.98 21.22
C GLN A 150 30.98 4.48 21.20
N SER A 151 30.25 3.75 20.32
CA SER A 151 30.49 2.34 20.06
C SER A 151 30.83 2.13 18.58
N THR A 152 31.93 1.44 18.31
CA THR A 152 32.31 1.08 16.93
C THR A 152 31.55 -0.14 16.39
N SER A 153 30.69 -0.76 17.21
CA SER A 153 29.92 -1.95 16.82
C SER A 153 28.40 -1.69 16.71
N LEU A 154 27.93 -0.55 17.18
CA LEU A 154 26.52 -0.15 17.15
C LEU A 154 26.36 1.15 16.37
N PRO A 155 25.44 1.23 15.42
CA PRO A 155 25.18 2.48 14.71
C PRO A 155 24.49 3.50 15.61
N ASP A 156 24.96 4.73 15.54
CA ASP A 156 24.28 5.90 16.03
C ASP A 156 23.25 6.37 15.02
N SER A 157 22.15 6.95 15.46
CA SER A 157 21.21 7.59 14.56
C SER A 157 20.49 8.79 15.16
N VAL A 158 20.08 9.68 14.28
CA VAL A 158 19.24 10.84 14.60
C VAL A 158 18.15 10.99 13.54
N VAL A 159 16.93 11.24 14.00
CA VAL A 159 15.77 11.48 13.14
C VAL A 159 15.50 12.98 13.08
N VAL A 160 15.55 13.56 11.89
CA VAL A 160 15.24 14.97 11.63
C VAL A 160 13.90 15.01 10.87
N THR A 161 12.91 15.65 11.45
CA THR A 161 11.57 15.79 10.84
C THR A 161 11.39 17.19 10.26
N SER A 162 10.34 17.38 9.47
CA SER A 162 10.00 18.67 8.86
C SER A 162 11.09 19.24 7.94
N VAL A 163 11.89 18.37 7.35
CA VAL A 163 12.89 18.75 6.34
C VAL A 163 12.16 19.08 5.02
N THR A 164 12.65 20.09 4.31
CA THR A 164 12.24 20.37 2.93
C THR A 164 13.34 19.92 1.98
N ASN A 165 13.00 19.07 1.00
CA ASN A 165 13.92 18.59 -0.01
C ASN A 165 14.41 19.72 -0.94
N PRO A 166 15.61 19.58 -1.58
CA PRO A 166 16.01 20.45 -2.68
C PRO A 166 14.93 20.55 -3.76
N THR A 167 14.77 21.74 -4.35
CA THR A 167 13.76 21.99 -5.40
C THR A 167 14.15 21.42 -6.78
N ALA A 168 15.42 21.10 -6.99
CA ALA A 168 15.90 20.49 -8.22
C ALA A 168 15.91 18.95 -8.12
N VAL A 169 15.55 18.26 -9.20
CA VAL A 169 15.82 16.84 -9.38
C VAL A 169 17.32 16.62 -9.53
N GLY A 170 17.85 15.62 -8.85
CA GLY A 170 19.26 15.23 -8.97
C GLY A 170 19.95 14.94 -7.66
N THR A 171 21.24 14.70 -7.76
CA THR A 171 22.09 14.34 -6.62
C THR A 171 22.45 15.56 -5.78
N PHE A 172 22.36 15.39 -4.48
CA PHE A 172 22.95 16.28 -3.47
C PHE A 172 23.66 15.42 -2.41
N TYR A 173 24.36 16.04 -1.50
CA TYR A 173 25.26 15.34 -0.58
C TYR A 173 25.01 15.79 0.84
N ALA A 174 25.39 14.91 1.79
CA ALA A 174 25.51 15.24 3.18
C ALA A 174 26.89 14.84 3.69
N ARG A 175 27.40 15.59 4.67
CA ARG A 175 28.62 15.27 5.43
C ARG A 175 28.21 15.05 6.87
N ILE A 176 28.64 13.96 7.46
CA ILE A 176 28.48 13.68 8.91
C ILE A 176 29.84 13.86 9.54
N LEU A 177 29.91 14.69 10.58
CA LEU A 177 31.13 14.91 11.35
C LEU A 177 30.80 14.82 12.86
N THR A 178 31.67 14.19 13.61
CA THR A 178 31.57 14.10 15.08
C THR A 178 32.74 14.85 15.72
N PHE A 179 32.45 15.54 16.81
CA PHE A 179 33.42 16.40 17.50
C PHE A 179 33.51 16.06 18.98
N SER A 180 34.69 16.23 19.56
CA SER A 180 34.94 15.98 21.00
C SER A 180 34.10 16.87 21.91
N THR A 181 33.83 18.12 21.50
CA THR A 181 33.04 19.07 22.26
C THR A 181 31.98 19.78 21.43
N ALA A 182 30.95 20.29 22.11
CA ALA A 182 29.95 21.16 21.50
C ALA A 182 30.56 22.45 20.91
N ALA A 183 31.60 22.97 21.54
CA ALA A 183 32.29 24.19 21.09
C ALA A 183 33.00 23.97 19.74
N ASP A 184 33.66 22.82 19.59
CA ASP A 184 34.33 22.45 18.32
C ASP A 184 33.31 22.26 17.18
N ALA A 185 32.18 21.61 17.44
CA ALA A 185 31.10 21.45 16.47
C ALA A 185 30.52 22.81 16.05
N ASN A 186 30.33 23.74 16.98
CA ASN A 186 29.84 25.09 16.70
C ASN A 186 30.85 25.94 15.91
N ALA A 187 32.13 25.60 15.97
CA ALA A 187 33.21 26.25 15.20
C ALA A 187 33.42 25.60 13.82
N TYR A 188 32.58 24.63 13.43
CA TYR A 188 32.67 23.97 12.13
C TYR A 188 32.62 24.97 10.97
N SER A 189 33.52 24.78 10.03
CA SER A 189 33.52 25.50 8.75
C SER A 189 33.68 24.48 7.60
N ALA A 190 32.79 24.54 6.63
CA ALA A 190 32.74 23.61 5.52
C ALA A 190 34.02 23.59 4.64
N THR A 191 34.79 24.69 4.66
CA THR A 191 36.03 24.84 3.87
C THR A 191 37.28 24.39 4.61
N THR A 192 37.18 24.10 5.91
CA THR A 192 38.32 23.64 6.73
C THR A 192 38.59 22.15 6.50
N THR A 193 39.81 21.80 6.18
CA THR A 193 40.22 20.40 5.95
C THR A 193 40.11 19.58 7.25
N PRO A 194 39.88 18.26 7.18
CA PRO A 194 39.72 17.41 8.36
C PRO A 194 40.90 17.53 9.34
N THR A 195 42.13 17.67 8.83
CA THR A 195 43.34 17.81 9.64
C THR A 195 43.42 19.14 10.40
N SER A 196 42.65 20.14 10.00
CA SER A 196 42.64 21.50 10.60
C SER A 196 41.39 21.77 11.42
N LEU A 197 40.39 20.86 11.42
CA LEU A 197 39.20 20.97 12.26
C LEU A 197 39.56 20.54 13.68
N THR A 198 39.50 21.50 14.62
CA THR A 198 39.73 21.23 16.05
C THR A 198 38.69 20.27 16.57
N GLY A 199 39.11 19.26 17.35
CA GLY A 199 38.23 18.32 18.02
C GLY A 199 37.47 17.38 17.12
N LEU A 200 37.75 17.32 15.81
CA LEU A 200 37.16 16.35 14.90
C LEU A 200 37.58 14.92 15.27
N ILE A 201 36.58 14.05 15.47
CA ILE A 201 36.78 12.65 15.85
C ILE A 201 36.61 11.76 14.61
N ASP A 202 35.44 11.78 14.00
CA ASP A 202 35.12 10.97 12.82
C ASP A 202 34.35 11.80 11.80
N TYR A 203 34.44 11.43 10.52
CA TYR A 203 33.70 12.09 9.45
C TYR A 203 33.38 11.15 8.28
N GLY A 204 32.38 11.52 7.49
CA GLY A 204 32.03 10.81 6.26
C GLY A 204 31.03 11.55 5.39
N GLY A 205 31.10 11.34 4.08
CA GLY A 205 30.21 11.93 3.11
C GLY A 205 29.20 10.92 2.56
N ILE A 206 28.00 11.36 2.21
CA ILE A 206 26.89 10.58 1.69
C ILE A 206 26.33 11.27 0.46
N ALA A 207 25.91 10.49 -0.56
CA ALA A 207 25.13 11.00 -1.67
C ALA A 207 23.64 10.68 -1.47
N LEU A 208 22.80 11.66 -1.78
CA LEU A 208 21.34 11.55 -1.78
C LEU A 208 20.83 12.02 -3.14
N SER A 209 19.59 11.71 -3.48
CA SER A 209 18.98 12.19 -4.71
C SER A 209 17.50 12.48 -4.52
N THR A 210 17.05 13.56 -5.13
CA THR A 210 15.64 13.81 -5.39
C THR A 210 15.26 13.26 -6.76
N ALA A 211 14.02 12.74 -6.87
CA ALA A 211 13.47 12.18 -8.10
C ALA A 211 12.05 12.68 -8.32
N ALA A 212 11.63 12.75 -9.58
CA ALA A 212 10.25 13.05 -9.91
C ALA A 212 9.29 12.00 -9.35
N GLU A 213 8.10 12.43 -8.97
CA GLU A 213 6.99 11.56 -8.56
C GLU A 213 6.43 10.82 -9.77
N ILE A 214 5.90 9.63 -9.54
CA ILE A 214 5.24 8.83 -10.56
C ILE A 214 3.72 8.92 -10.31
N ASP A 215 3.02 9.63 -11.19
CA ASP A 215 1.57 9.70 -11.19
C ASP A 215 1.00 8.51 -11.96
N ILE A 216 0.15 7.72 -11.29
CA ILE A 216 -0.53 6.57 -11.89
C ILE A 216 -2.03 6.81 -11.81
N SER A 217 -2.71 6.79 -12.96
CA SER A 217 -4.17 6.91 -13.05
C SER A 217 -4.77 5.72 -13.78
N ALA A 218 -5.98 5.33 -13.39
CA ALA A 218 -6.77 4.32 -14.07
C ALA A 218 -8.25 4.73 -14.08
N THR A 219 -8.96 4.41 -15.17
CA THR A 219 -10.40 4.64 -15.30
C THR A 219 -11.09 3.30 -15.44
N VAL A 220 -12.13 3.05 -14.63
CA VAL A 220 -13.01 1.89 -14.74
C VAL A 220 -14.25 2.30 -15.50
N GLN A 221 -14.59 1.59 -16.57
CA GLN A 221 -15.79 1.84 -17.34
C GLN A 221 -17.04 1.37 -16.59
N GLU A 222 -18.13 2.10 -16.77
CA GLU A 222 -19.46 1.71 -16.33
C GLU A 222 -19.91 0.42 -17.07
N ALA A 223 -20.46 -0.53 -16.31
CA ALA A 223 -20.91 -1.81 -16.85
C ALA A 223 -22.21 -2.27 -16.21
N LEU A 224 -23.16 -2.69 -17.06
CA LEU A 224 -24.40 -3.34 -16.67
C LEU A 224 -24.67 -4.48 -17.65
N ALA A 225 -24.73 -5.72 -17.15
CA ALA A 225 -25.24 -6.86 -17.86
C ALA A 225 -26.54 -7.33 -17.20
N PHE A 226 -27.60 -7.46 -18.01
CA PHE A 226 -28.92 -7.91 -17.56
C PHE A 226 -29.41 -9.01 -18.50
N CYS A 227 -29.93 -10.08 -17.93
CA CYS A 227 -30.37 -11.23 -18.69
C CYS A 227 -31.63 -11.83 -18.08
N VAL A 228 -32.62 -12.18 -18.91
CA VAL A 228 -33.87 -12.85 -18.54
C VAL A 228 -33.90 -14.23 -19.19
N TYR A 229 -34.17 -15.27 -18.40
CA TYR A 229 -34.10 -16.66 -18.88
C TYR A 229 -34.95 -17.63 -18.03
N VAL A 230 -35.28 -18.80 -18.60
CA VAL A 230 -35.89 -19.91 -17.83
C VAL A 230 -34.82 -20.84 -17.27
N THR A 231 -33.88 -21.32 -18.06
CA THR A 231 -32.88 -22.31 -17.67
C THR A 231 -31.46 -21.73 -17.61
N SER A 232 -31.10 -20.93 -18.57
CA SER A 232 -29.79 -20.29 -18.68
C SER A 232 -29.84 -19.01 -19.47
N CYS A 233 -28.99 -18.05 -19.12
CA CYS A 233 -28.85 -16.81 -19.87
C CYS A 233 -28.29 -17.06 -21.24
N SER A 234 -28.91 -16.48 -22.28
CA SER A 234 -28.49 -16.56 -23.67
C SER A 234 -28.37 -15.17 -24.28
N THR A 235 -27.24 -14.87 -24.86
CA THR A 235 -26.98 -13.60 -25.55
C THR A 235 -27.67 -13.51 -26.93
N THR A 236 -28.26 -14.61 -27.44
CA THR A 236 -28.91 -14.68 -28.74
C THR A 236 -30.44 -14.81 -28.65
N ALA A 237 -30.97 -15.08 -27.46
CA ALA A 237 -32.41 -15.16 -27.28
C ALA A 237 -33.05 -13.75 -27.31
N THR A 238 -34.01 -13.56 -28.23
CA THR A 238 -34.76 -12.30 -28.37
C THR A 238 -36.07 -12.30 -27.56
N SER A 239 -36.53 -13.48 -27.11
CA SER A 239 -37.71 -13.64 -26.25
C SER A 239 -37.60 -14.92 -25.45
N VAL A 240 -38.27 -14.94 -24.32
CA VAL A 240 -38.41 -16.09 -23.42
C VAL A 240 -39.89 -16.39 -23.28
N SER A 241 -40.29 -17.64 -23.52
CA SER A 241 -41.69 -18.08 -23.42
C SER A 241 -41.90 -18.93 -22.16
N ILE A 242 -42.92 -18.62 -21.41
CA ILE A 242 -43.37 -19.37 -20.21
C ILE A 242 -44.81 -19.81 -20.42
N PRO A 243 -45.04 -21.10 -20.70
CA PRO A 243 -46.40 -21.65 -20.73
C PRO A 243 -46.95 -21.72 -19.29
N LEU A 244 -48.13 -21.17 -19.08
CA LEU A 244 -48.87 -21.23 -17.83
C LEU A 244 -50.02 -22.23 -17.93
N GLY A 245 -50.10 -23.19 -17.00
CA GLY A 245 -51.17 -24.20 -17.03
C GLY A 245 -50.62 -25.63 -16.84
N HIS A 246 -51.48 -26.62 -17.07
CA HIS A 246 -51.14 -28.01 -17.07
C HIS A 246 -51.33 -28.63 -18.47
N LEU A 247 -50.69 -29.75 -18.74
CA LEU A 247 -50.74 -30.40 -20.03
C LEU A 247 -52.01 -31.26 -20.15
N VAL A 248 -52.83 -30.97 -21.16
CA VAL A 248 -53.96 -31.77 -21.57
C VAL A 248 -53.79 -32.11 -23.04
N ASN A 249 -53.57 -33.40 -23.36
CA ASN A 249 -53.34 -33.90 -24.73
C ASN A 249 -52.25 -33.13 -25.48
N GLY A 250 -51.17 -32.74 -24.77
CA GLY A 250 -50.03 -32.01 -25.35
C GLY A 250 -50.20 -30.48 -25.47
N VAL A 251 -51.34 -29.93 -25.03
CA VAL A 251 -51.62 -28.49 -24.99
C VAL A 251 -51.60 -28.02 -23.54
N THR A 252 -50.91 -26.90 -23.27
CA THR A 252 -50.94 -26.29 -21.95
C THR A 252 -52.25 -25.51 -21.74
N VAL A 253 -53.01 -25.87 -20.72
CA VAL A 253 -54.39 -25.35 -20.46
C VAL A 253 -54.44 -24.78 -19.05
N VAL A 254 -55.08 -23.63 -18.91
CA VAL A 254 -55.50 -23.02 -17.61
C VAL A 254 -56.95 -23.33 -17.38
N ASP A 255 -57.27 -23.88 -16.23
CA ASP A 255 -58.67 -24.13 -15.83
C ASP A 255 -58.97 -23.47 -14.45
N SER A 256 -60.21 -23.72 -13.97
CA SER A 256 -60.69 -23.20 -12.69
C SER A 256 -60.42 -24.11 -11.49
N GLN A 257 -59.62 -25.17 -11.64
CA GLN A 257 -59.37 -26.17 -10.60
C GLN A 257 -58.13 -25.92 -9.79
N ALA A 258 -57.19 -25.14 -10.32
CA ALA A 258 -55.90 -24.86 -9.69
C ALA A 258 -55.37 -23.47 -10.03
N VAL A 259 -54.42 -22.99 -9.24
CA VAL A 259 -53.53 -21.89 -9.61
C VAL A 259 -52.27 -22.51 -10.26
N TYR A 260 -52.01 -22.08 -11.47
CA TYR A 260 -50.83 -22.56 -12.25
C TYR A 260 -49.71 -21.52 -12.16
N ALA A 261 -48.55 -21.92 -11.70
CA ALA A 261 -47.44 -21.04 -11.53
C ALA A 261 -46.22 -21.46 -12.35
N SER A 262 -45.50 -20.50 -12.92
CA SER A 262 -44.27 -20.75 -13.67
C SER A 262 -43.19 -19.70 -13.38
N PRO A 263 -41.96 -20.12 -13.05
CA PRO A 263 -40.87 -19.22 -12.74
C PRO A 263 -40.10 -18.77 -13.99
N ILE A 264 -39.51 -17.56 -13.89
CA ILE A 264 -38.52 -17.03 -14.82
C ILE A 264 -37.42 -16.35 -14.00
N ASN A 265 -36.19 -16.47 -14.44
CA ASN A 265 -35.06 -15.86 -13.75
C ASN A 265 -34.58 -14.59 -14.48
N PHE A 266 -34.04 -13.66 -13.73
CA PHE A 266 -33.18 -12.63 -14.27
C PHE A 266 -31.87 -12.56 -13.49
N SER A 267 -30.79 -12.23 -14.17
CA SER A 267 -29.48 -11.98 -13.53
C SER A 267 -29.00 -10.57 -13.82
N ILE A 268 -28.30 -9.99 -12.83
CA ILE A 268 -27.70 -8.66 -12.88
C ILE A 268 -26.25 -8.76 -12.55
N THR A 269 -25.40 -8.18 -13.41
CA THR A 269 -24.00 -7.89 -13.12
C THR A 269 -23.76 -6.42 -13.37
N THR A 270 -23.27 -5.67 -12.37
CA THR A 270 -23.02 -4.23 -12.50
C THR A 270 -21.92 -3.75 -11.56
N ASN A 271 -21.21 -2.69 -11.99
CA ASN A 271 -20.35 -1.91 -11.14
C ASN A 271 -20.95 -0.52 -10.77
N ALA A 272 -22.25 -0.35 -10.97
CA ALA A 272 -22.97 0.87 -10.60
C ALA A 272 -22.95 1.06 -9.08
N LEU A 273 -22.34 2.16 -8.61
CA LEU A 273 -22.19 2.45 -7.18
C LEU A 273 -23.53 2.59 -6.45
N ASN A 274 -24.52 3.17 -7.12
CA ASN A 274 -25.88 3.36 -6.59
C ASN A 274 -26.83 2.23 -7.05
N GLY A 275 -26.30 1.14 -7.62
CA GLY A 275 -27.01 -0.07 -7.94
C GLY A 275 -27.86 -0.02 -9.22
N VAL A 276 -28.93 -0.83 -9.24
CA VAL A 276 -29.80 -1.04 -10.40
C VAL A 276 -31.25 -1.05 -9.96
N ALA A 277 -32.13 -0.40 -10.75
CA ALA A 277 -33.57 -0.58 -10.67
C ALA A 277 -34.02 -1.56 -11.76
N VAL A 278 -34.94 -2.49 -11.41
CA VAL A 278 -35.60 -3.40 -12.36
C VAL A 278 -37.05 -3.07 -12.41
N ASN A 279 -37.50 -2.66 -13.60
CA ASN A 279 -38.89 -2.29 -13.85
C ASN A 279 -39.57 -3.35 -14.71
N LEU A 280 -40.83 -3.60 -14.47
CA LEU A 280 -41.74 -4.41 -15.27
C LEU A 280 -42.59 -3.53 -16.15
N TYR A 281 -42.65 -3.81 -17.45
CA TYR A 281 -43.54 -3.18 -18.40
C TYR A 281 -44.37 -4.27 -19.13
N GLY A 282 -45.66 -4.05 -19.28
CA GLY A 282 -46.58 -4.98 -19.98
C GLY A 282 -47.95 -5.03 -19.34
N GLY A 283 -48.80 -5.89 -19.87
CA GLY A 283 -50.19 -6.02 -19.48
C GLY A 283 -50.58 -7.38 -18.90
N THR A 284 -51.89 -7.56 -18.67
CA THR A 284 -52.46 -8.84 -18.28
C THR A 284 -52.67 -9.77 -19.48
N LEU A 285 -52.99 -11.04 -19.19
CA LEU A 285 -53.30 -12.03 -20.20
C LEU A 285 -54.57 -11.62 -20.98
N THR A 286 -54.46 -11.51 -22.32
CA THR A 286 -55.53 -11.03 -23.21
C THR A 286 -55.62 -11.95 -24.42
N ASP A 287 -56.87 -12.25 -24.85
CA ASP A 287 -57.12 -13.03 -26.08
C ASP A 287 -57.20 -12.13 -27.31
N ALA A 288 -57.34 -12.76 -28.48
CA ALA A 288 -57.47 -12.03 -29.76
C ALA A 288 -58.71 -11.17 -29.87
N ALA A 289 -59.77 -11.40 -29.07
CA ALA A 289 -61.01 -10.63 -29.03
C ALA A 289 -60.93 -9.48 -27.98
N GLY A 290 -59.82 -9.35 -27.26
CA GLY A 290 -59.67 -8.35 -26.22
C GLY A 290 -60.23 -8.75 -24.85
N LEU A 291 -60.60 -10.02 -24.69
CA LEU A 291 -61.05 -10.55 -23.40
C LEU A 291 -59.83 -10.82 -22.52
N THR A 292 -59.92 -10.44 -21.24
CA THR A 292 -58.76 -10.51 -20.33
C THR A 292 -59.00 -11.48 -19.19
N ILE A 293 -57.89 -12.13 -18.73
CA ILE A 293 -57.81 -12.66 -17.39
C ILE A 293 -57.43 -11.46 -16.48
N PRO A 294 -58.22 -11.04 -15.51
CA PRO A 294 -57.97 -9.84 -14.77
C PRO A 294 -56.61 -9.87 -14.04
N PRO A 295 -55.87 -8.74 -13.98
CA PRO A 295 -54.70 -8.65 -13.15
C PRO A 295 -55.10 -8.68 -11.67
N VAL A 296 -54.18 -9.18 -10.80
CA VAL A 296 -54.42 -9.16 -9.34
C VAL A 296 -54.55 -7.73 -8.81
N GLY A 297 -53.80 -6.80 -9.37
CA GLY A 297 -53.86 -5.38 -8.96
C GLY A 297 -52.63 -4.87 -8.25
N SER A 298 -52.74 -3.66 -7.69
CA SER A 298 -51.64 -2.95 -6.97
C SER A 298 -51.44 -3.38 -5.53
N THR A 299 -52.31 -4.22 -5.00
CA THR A 299 -52.17 -4.84 -3.67
C THR A 299 -51.77 -6.32 -3.88
N ALA A 300 -50.76 -6.76 -3.12
CA ALA A 300 -50.39 -8.17 -3.19
C ALA A 300 -51.47 -9.02 -2.54
N GLU A 301 -52.05 -9.96 -3.32
CA GLU A 301 -53.12 -10.85 -2.87
C GLU A 301 -52.91 -12.30 -3.32
N GLY A 302 -53.47 -13.24 -2.59
CA GLY A 302 -53.51 -14.62 -3.01
C GLY A 302 -54.46 -14.85 -4.18
N ILE A 303 -54.07 -15.58 -5.20
CA ILE A 303 -54.97 -15.98 -6.28
C ILE A 303 -55.89 -17.09 -5.77
N THR A 304 -57.21 -16.83 -5.81
CA THR A 304 -58.24 -17.78 -5.38
C THR A 304 -58.63 -18.72 -6.53
N VAL A 305 -58.54 -20.04 -6.32
CA VAL A 305 -58.96 -21.06 -7.27
C VAL A 305 -60.39 -20.83 -7.73
N GLY A 306 -60.63 -20.87 -9.06
CA GLY A 306 -61.96 -20.63 -9.64
C GLY A 306 -62.34 -19.15 -9.80
N THR A 307 -61.52 -18.19 -9.40
CA THR A 307 -61.69 -16.76 -9.63
C THR A 307 -60.60 -16.29 -10.58
N ALA A 308 -60.97 -15.92 -11.80
CA ALA A 308 -59.98 -15.56 -12.85
C ALA A 308 -59.06 -14.45 -12.34
N ALA A 309 -57.75 -14.70 -12.33
CA ALA A 309 -56.71 -13.75 -11.92
C ALA A 309 -55.35 -14.11 -12.49
N PHE A 310 -54.53 -13.09 -12.77
CA PHE A 310 -53.15 -13.23 -13.23
C PHE A 310 -52.25 -12.21 -12.48
N GLY A 311 -51.07 -12.69 -12.08
CA GLY A 311 -50.13 -11.82 -11.38
C GLY A 311 -48.76 -12.48 -11.26
N LEU A 312 -47.82 -11.76 -10.61
CA LEU A 312 -46.47 -12.22 -10.37
C LEU A 312 -45.93 -11.78 -9.01
N TYR A 313 -44.89 -12.40 -8.56
CA TYR A 313 -44.09 -11.97 -7.40
C TYR A 313 -42.64 -12.41 -7.54
N LEU A 314 -41.75 -11.77 -6.79
CA LEU A 314 -40.35 -12.23 -6.71
C LEU A 314 -40.27 -13.35 -5.67
N SER A 315 -40.08 -14.58 -6.15
CA SER A 315 -40.03 -15.77 -5.29
C SER A 315 -38.66 -16.05 -4.68
N THR A 316 -37.60 -15.59 -5.36
CA THR A 316 -36.23 -15.66 -4.88
C THR A 316 -35.54 -14.34 -5.21
N LEU A 317 -34.74 -13.83 -4.27
CA LEU A 317 -33.97 -12.62 -4.45
C LEU A 317 -32.48 -12.97 -4.49
N GLY A 318 -31.78 -12.47 -5.49
CA GLY A 318 -30.33 -12.55 -5.60
C GLY A 318 -29.62 -11.69 -4.57
N THR A 319 -28.32 -11.85 -4.47
CA THR A 319 -27.47 -11.07 -3.56
C THR A 319 -27.67 -9.56 -3.81
N GLY A 320 -27.90 -8.81 -2.76
CA GLY A 320 -28.10 -7.34 -2.81
C GLY A 320 -29.42 -6.89 -3.43
N VAL A 321 -30.26 -7.79 -3.98
CA VAL A 321 -31.56 -7.44 -4.56
C VAL A 321 -32.62 -7.36 -3.47
N THR A 322 -33.44 -6.31 -3.53
CA THR A 322 -34.63 -6.13 -2.71
C THR A 322 -35.86 -5.99 -3.62
N ALA A 323 -36.92 -6.69 -3.29
CA ALA A 323 -38.20 -6.55 -4.00
C ALA A 323 -38.90 -5.24 -3.61
N THR A 324 -39.48 -4.58 -4.61
CA THR A 324 -40.32 -3.40 -4.37
C THR A 324 -41.80 -3.83 -4.16
N ALA A 325 -42.47 -3.24 -3.22
CA ALA A 325 -43.92 -3.50 -3.04
C ALA A 325 -44.69 -3.06 -4.30
N PRO A 326 -45.73 -3.80 -4.73
CA PRO A 326 -46.36 -4.95 -4.08
C PRO A 326 -45.75 -6.31 -4.44
N TYR A 327 -44.65 -6.36 -5.17
CA TYR A 327 -44.06 -7.59 -5.75
C TYR A 327 -43.15 -8.39 -4.79
N SER A 328 -43.01 -7.94 -3.56
CA SER A 328 -42.29 -8.68 -2.55
C SER A 328 -43.03 -9.96 -2.15
N SER A 329 -42.29 -11.05 -1.94
CA SER A 329 -42.85 -12.30 -1.40
C SER A 329 -43.33 -12.07 0.02
N LEU A 330 -44.60 -11.72 0.19
CA LEU A 330 -45.22 -11.62 1.52
C LEU A 330 -45.74 -13.00 1.91
N SER A 331 -45.44 -13.40 3.13
CA SER A 331 -45.91 -14.68 3.71
C SER A 331 -47.37 -14.69 4.13
N THR A 332 -48.05 -13.53 4.08
CA THR A 332 -49.44 -13.39 4.50
C THR A 332 -50.20 -12.48 3.54
N CYS A 333 -50.84 -13.09 2.55
CA CYS A 333 -51.85 -12.40 1.73
C CYS A 333 -53.19 -12.50 2.41
N GLY A 334 -54.02 -11.45 2.32
CA GLY A 334 -55.41 -11.57 2.69
C GLY A 334 -56.07 -12.75 1.94
N SER A 335 -56.92 -13.45 2.55
CA SER A 335 -57.84 -14.57 2.19
C SER A 335 -57.73 -15.34 0.86
N GLY A 336 -56.62 -15.39 0.16
CA GLY A 336 -56.44 -16.18 -1.06
C GLY A 336 -55.64 -17.44 -0.81
N THR A 337 -56.14 -18.63 -1.20
CA THR A 337 -55.43 -19.89 -1.14
C THR A 337 -54.63 -20.12 -2.43
N GLY A 338 -53.36 -19.74 -2.44
CA GLY A 338 -52.45 -20.14 -3.50
C GLY A 338 -52.07 -21.63 -3.40
N VAL A 339 -52.25 -22.43 -4.41
CA VAL A 339 -51.81 -23.81 -4.47
C VAL A 339 -50.38 -23.88 -5.05
N GLY A 340 -49.47 -24.13 -4.19
CA GLY A 340 -48.06 -24.43 -4.52
C GLY A 340 -47.27 -24.50 -3.22
N THR A 341 -47.12 -25.70 -2.63
CA THR A 341 -46.26 -25.99 -1.48
C THR A 341 -46.42 -25.11 -0.24
N GLY A 342 -47.55 -25.15 0.45
CA GLY A 342 -47.68 -24.88 1.90
C GLY A 342 -47.61 -23.45 2.41
N THR A 343 -47.31 -22.46 1.57
CA THR A 343 -47.36 -21.03 1.90
C THR A 343 -48.14 -20.29 0.82
N ALA A 344 -49.15 -19.50 1.23
CA ALA A 344 -49.96 -18.67 0.31
C ALA A 344 -49.03 -17.64 -0.36
N ALA A 345 -48.72 -17.84 -1.67
CA ALA A 345 -48.01 -16.87 -2.45
C ALA A 345 -48.84 -15.63 -2.70
N CYS A 346 -48.27 -14.45 -2.53
CA CYS A 346 -48.93 -13.17 -2.80
C CYS A 346 -48.51 -12.70 -4.19
N TYR A 347 -49.48 -12.58 -5.08
CA TYR A 347 -49.26 -12.08 -6.43
C TYR A 347 -49.71 -10.63 -6.54
N ALA A 348 -49.07 -9.88 -7.42
CA ALA A 348 -49.50 -8.55 -7.81
C ALA A 348 -49.33 -8.34 -9.32
N LEU A 349 -50.09 -7.49 -9.92
CA LEU A 349 -49.84 -6.93 -11.24
C LEU A 349 -50.63 -5.61 -11.31
N ASN A 350 -49.88 -4.53 -11.13
CA ASN A 350 -50.49 -3.19 -11.02
C ASN A 350 -50.77 -2.62 -12.42
N THR A 351 -51.59 -3.32 -13.20
CA THR A 351 -52.16 -2.79 -14.43
C THR A 351 -53.58 -2.36 -14.18
N THR A 352 -53.94 -1.18 -14.65
CA THR A 352 -55.37 -0.80 -14.75
C THR A 352 -56.04 -1.55 -15.93
N THR A 353 -57.29 -1.39 -16.11
CA THR A 353 -58.18 -2.16 -17.03
C THR A 353 -57.80 -2.15 -18.52
N SER A 354 -56.68 -1.54 -18.89
CA SER A 354 -56.16 -1.52 -20.26
C SER A 354 -54.74 -2.10 -20.29
N PRO A 355 -54.36 -2.96 -21.25
CA PRO A 355 -53.06 -3.65 -21.28
C PRO A 355 -51.84 -2.73 -21.35
N ASP A 356 -51.99 -1.43 -21.56
CA ASP A 356 -50.93 -0.47 -21.83
C ASP A 356 -50.78 0.61 -20.76
N THR A 357 -51.25 0.41 -19.51
CA THR A 357 -51.30 1.49 -18.53
C THR A 357 -50.27 1.49 -17.43
N LEU A 358 -49.23 0.67 -17.55
CA LEU A 358 -48.02 0.96 -16.79
C LEU A 358 -47.34 2.22 -17.33
N SER A 359 -46.66 2.95 -16.46
CA SER A 359 -45.90 4.11 -16.91
C SER A 359 -45.02 3.76 -18.11
N THR A 360 -44.66 4.73 -18.93
CA THR A 360 -43.80 4.53 -20.11
C THR A 360 -42.48 3.79 -19.77
N TYR A 361 -42.03 3.90 -18.53
CA TYR A 361 -40.80 3.28 -18.03
C TYR A 361 -41.03 2.00 -17.21
N GLY A 362 -42.29 1.52 -17.15
CA GLY A 362 -42.68 0.38 -16.34
C GLY A 362 -42.80 0.70 -14.84
N GLU A 363 -43.19 -0.32 -14.07
CA GLU A 363 -43.27 -0.26 -12.61
C GLU A 363 -42.09 -0.97 -11.98
N GLN A 364 -41.47 -0.35 -10.99
CA GLN A 364 -40.30 -0.96 -10.33
C GLN A 364 -40.74 -2.18 -9.50
N ILE A 365 -40.16 -3.34 -9.83
CA ILE A 365 -40.40 -4.59 -9.11
C ILE A 365 -39.28 -4.97 -8.16
N ALA A 366 -38.04 -4.55 -8.50
CA ALA A 366 -36.85 -4.83 -7.70
C ALA A 366 -35.85 -3.69 -7.79
N GLN A 367 -34.97 -3.63 -6.80
CA GLN A 367 -33.80 -2.76 -6.81
C GLN A 367 -32.61 -3.45 -6.16
N MET A 368 -31.42 -3.00 -6.53
CA MET A 368 -30.16 -3.39 -5.95
C MET A 368 -29.39 -2.11 -5.62
N ALA A 369 -28.79 -2.01 -4.42
CA ALA A 369 -28.24 -0.75 -3.92
C ALA A 369 -26.70 -0.65 -4.05
N SER A 370 -26.03 -1.67 -4.60
CA SER A 370 -24.57 -1.74 -4.67
C SER A 370 -24.11 -2.55 -5.88
N PRO A 371 -22.83 -2.44 -6.30
CA PRO A 371 -22.25 -3.33 -7.28
C PRO A 371 -22.37 -4.80 -6.89
N GLU A 372 -22.75 -5.64 -7.86
CA GLU A 372 -22.88 -7.10 -7.68
C GLU A 372 -22.48 -7.83 -8.96
N ASN A 373 -22.06 -9.07 -8.81
CA ASN A 373 -21.74 -9.95 -9.92
C ASN A 373 -22.69 -11.15 -9.93
N ASP A 374 -23.37 -11.35 -11.07
CA ASP A 374 -24.29 -12.48 -11.30
C ASP A 374 -25.34 -12.68 -10.19
N SER A 375 -25.98 -11.59 -9.79
CA SER A 375 -27.08 -11.63 -8.83
C SER A 375 -28.35 -12.15 -9.51
N ILE A 376 -28.77 -13.37 -9.15
CA ILE A 376 -29.89 -14.08 -9.78
C ILE A 376 -31.13 -13.98 -8.91
N SER A 377 -32.21 -13.47 -9.52
CA SER A 377 -33.54 -13.41 -8.91
C SER A 377 -34.57 -14.16 -9.74
N THR A 378 -35.63 -14.64 -9.09
CA THR A 378 -36.71 -15.40 -9.74
C THR A 378 -38.02 -14.65 -9.60
N VAL A 379 -38.67 -14.42 -10.72
CA VAL A 379 -40.08 -13.95 -10.82
C VAL A 379 -40.96 -15.15 -11.06
N THR A 380 -42.01 -15.33 -10.26
CA THR A 380 -42.96 -16.41 -10.42
C THR A 380 -44.31 -15.80 -10.85
N TYR A 381 -44.78 -16.21 -12.01
CA TYR A 381 -46.12 -15.85 -12.52
C TYR A 381 -47.15 -16.85 -12.03
N GLY A 382 -48.38 -16.39 -11.76
CA GLY A 382 -49.48 -17.24 -11.37
C GLY A 382 -50.75 -16.85 -12.09
N VAL A 383 -51.53 -17.87 -12.48
CA VAL A 383 -52.80 -17.70 -13.16
C VAL A 383 -53.84 -18.75 -12.75
N THR A 384 -55.09 -18.37 -12.73
CA THR A 384 -56.24 -19.28 -12.68
C THR A 384 -57.38 -18.73 -13.53
N ALA A 385 -58.20 -19.62 -14.11
CA ALA A 385 -59.44 -19.21 -14.78
C ALA A 385 -60.64 -19.36 -13.89
N SER A 386 -61.75 -18.70 -14.22
CA SER A 386 -63.03 -18.98 -13.63
C SER A 386 -63.85 -19.96 -14.51
N PRO A 387 -64.91 -20.61 -13.97
CA PRO A 387 -65.80 -21.44 -14.79
C PRO A 387 -66.49 -20.67 -15.94
N THR A 388 -66.53 -19.35 -15.85
CA THR A 388 -67.12 -18.43 -16.85
C THR A 388 -66.10 -17.73 -17.73
N THR A 389 -64.79 -18.02 -17.56
CA THR A 389 -63.74 -17.44 -18.43
C THR A 389 -63.96 -18.00 -19.84
N PRO A 390 -64.09 -17.14 -20.86
CA PRO A 390 -64.27 -17.61 -22.24
C PRO A 390 -63.13 -18.47 -22.72
N SER A 391 -63.43 -19.48 -23.51
CA SER A 391 -62.38 -20.31 -24.10
C SER A 391 -61.61 -19.54 -25.16
N GLY A 392 -60.28 -19.60 -25.13
CA GLY A 392 -59.40 -18.89 -26.05
C GLY A 392 -57.95 -19.06 -25.74
N VAL A 393 -57.07 -18.51 -26.57
CA VAL A 393 -55.64 -18.41 -26.32
C VAL A 393 -55.35 -17.03 -25.72
N TYR A 394 -54.99 -17.01 -24.44
CA TYR A 394 -54.67 -15.78 -23.74
C TYR A 394 -53.15 -15.64 -23.72
N ALA A 395 -52.63 -14.47 -24.08
CA ALA A 395 -51.21 -14.14 -24.07
C ALA A 395 -50.93 -12.78 -23.44
N ALA A 396 -49.76 -12.62 -22.85
CA ALA A 396 -49.24 -11.32 -22.40
C ALA A 396 -47.79 -11.22 -22.89
N THR A 397 -47.44 -10.03 -23.36
CA THR A 397 -46.03 -9.67 -23.57
C THR A 397 -45.58 -8.76 -22.47
N GLN A 398 -44.58 -9.16 -21.70
CA GLN A 398 -44.03 -8.38 -20.62
C GLN A 398 -42.50 -8.21 -20.83
N GLN A 399 -41.98 -7.12 -20.33
CA GLN A 399 -40.55 -6.79 -20.43
C GLN A 399 -40.03 -6.42 -19.02
N LEU A 400 -38.85 -6.93 -18.71
CA LEU A 400 -38.06 -6.46 -17.56
C LEU A 400 -37.00 -5.48 -18.07
N ILE A 401 -36.94 -4.31 -17.47
CA ILE A 401 -36.06 -3.21 -17.85
C ILE A 401 -35.12 -2.94 -16.68
N ALA A 402 -33.82 -3.11 -16.88
CA ALA A 402 -32.82 -2.80 -15.87
C ALA A 402 -32.14 -1.46 -16.18
N THR A 403 -32.03 -0.60 -15.16
CA THR A 403 -31.39 0.72 -15.26
C THR A 403 -30.37 0.87 -14.15
N GLY A 404 -29.07 1.05 -14.50
CA GLY A 404 -28.00 1.30 -13.55
C GLY A 404 -27.91 2.76 -13.15
N SER A 405 -27.49 3.00 -11.90
CA SER A 405 -27.19 4.33 -11.34
C SER A 405 -25.70 4.39 -10.96
N PHE A 406 -24.89 4.99 -11.81
CA PHE A 406 -23.44 5.09 -11.67
C PHE A 406 -22.99 6.32 -10.88
#